data_e5f0f15dbf5170cad4352becbb981862
#
_entry.id   e5f0f15dbf5170cad4352becbb981862
#
_cell.length_a   1.000
_cell.length_b   1.000
_cell.length_c   1.000
_cell.angle_alpha   90.00
_cell.angle_beta   90.00
_cell.angle_gamma   90.00
#
_symmetry.space_group_name_H-M   'P 1'
#
loop_
_entity.id
_entity.type
_entity.pdbx_description
1 polymer ?
#
loop_
_entity_poly.entity_id
_entity_poly.type
_entity_poly.pdbx_seq_one_letter_code
_entity_poly.pdbx_strand_id
1 'polypeptide(L)'
;MSMTINIQLLLAINAFARSTPWLQPLMQFYATAGGFVVFAELMLAGWWLARRRPNLGAVAAALWTPVGMLLALAINQPISAMFAERRPYLMYPNLVSMAQHSLAPGFPSDHAVLAGAVTATLFLVSRQLGCWTALAAALMAFARVYIAEAYPSDVLIGLLLGAVISLVGYLVVRVVLVRLLRMADPTIFRPLITATPRARLAKPAARVV
;
A
#
# COMPACT_ATOMS: atom_id res chain seq x y z
N MET A 1 -18.31 6.50 -10.96
CA MET A 1 -17.87 6.78 -12.35
C MET A 1 -18.87 6.11 -13.28
N SER A 2 -19.36 6.79 -14.33
CA SER A 2 -20.31 6.11 -15.24
C SER A 2 -19.62 4.96 -15.97
N MET A 3 -20.35 3.89 -16.30
CA MET A 3 -19.81 2.71 -17.01
C MET A 3 -19.10 3.11 -18.31
N THR A 4 -19.65 4.10 -19.03
CA THR A 4 -19.09 4.63 -20.28
C THR A 4 -17.70 5.25 -20.07
N ILE A 5 -17.52 6.09 -19.05
CA ILE A 5 -16.23 6.74 -18.75
C ILE A 5 -15.19 5.68 -18.35
N ASN A 6 -15.58 4.68 -17.56
CA ASN A 6 -14.70 3.61 -17.13
C ASN A 6 -14.11 2.84 -18.33
N ILE A 7 -14.97 2.47 -19.27
CA ILE A 7 -14.56 1.77 -20.50
C ILE A 7 -13.73 2.68 -21.41
N GLN A 8 -14.09 3.94 -21.57
CA GLN A 8 -13.33 4.89 -22.41
C GLN A 8 -11.90 5.08 -21.89
N LEU A 9 -11.73 5.23 -20.57
CA LEU A 9 -10.41 5.34 -19.96
C LEU A 9 -9.59 4.06 -20.13
N LEU A 10 -10.23 2.89 -19.93
CA LEU A 10 -9.57 1.60 -20.18
C LEU A 10 -9.06 1.51 -21.62
N LEU A 11 -9.92 1.83 -22.60
CA LEU A 11 -9.56 1.76 -24.02
C LEU A 11 -8.46 2.77 -24.39
N ALA A 12 -8.50 3.98 -23.82
CA ALA A 12 -7.46 4.99 -24.05
C ALA A 12 -6.11 4.53 -23.49
N ILE A 13 -6.09 3.97 -22.28
CA ILE A 13 -4.86 3.44 -21.67
C ILE A 13 -4.35 2.21 -22.44
N ASN A 14 -5.24 1.35 -22.92
CA ASN A 14 -4.85 0.20 -23.75
C ASN A 14 -4.34 0.62 -25.15
N ALA A 15 -4.90 1.68 -25.74
CA ALA A 15 -4.35 2.28 -26.97
C ALA A 15 -2.94 2.81 -26.74
N PHE A 16 -2.68 3.46 -25.59
CA PHE A 16 -1.33 3.86 -25.19
C PHE A 16 -0.41 2.63 -25.02
N ALA A 17 -0.90 1.55 -24.39
CA ALA A 17 -0.12 0.31 -24.26
C ALA A 17 0.29 -0.28 -25.63
N ARG A 18 -0.59 -0.22 -26.63
CA ARG A 18 -0.29 -0.64 -28.02
C ARG A 18 0.79 0.22 -28.66
N SER A 19 0.78 1.52 -28.43
CA SER A 19 1.74 2.48 -29.00
C SER A 19 3.11 2.47 -28.30
N THR A 20 3.22 1.79 -27.16
CA THR A 20 4.44 1.75 -26.33
C THR A 20 4.92 0.31 -26.04
N PRO A 21 5.26 -0.51 -27.06
CA PRO A 21 5.67 -1.91 -26.85
C PRO A 21 6.90 -2.05 -25.94
N TRP A 22 7.81 -1.09 -25.98
CA TRP A 22 9.01 -1.05 -25.16
C TRP A 22 8.70 -0.91 -23.65
N LEU A 23 7.56 -0.30 -23.30
CA LEU A 23 7.15 -0.08 -21.92
C LEU A 23 6.39 -1.29 -21.32
N GLN A 24 5.84 -2.17 -22.18
CA GLN A 24 5.01 -3.30 -21.78
C GLN A 24 5.70 -4.23 -20.76
N PRO A 25 6.95 -4.71 -20.97
CA PRO A 25 7.61 -5.59 -20.00
C PRO A 25 7.80 -4.94 -18.63
N LEU A 26 8.11 -3.63 -18.61
CA LEU A 26 8.30 -2.88 -17.37
C LEU A 26 6.99 -2.74 -16.60
N MET A 27 5.89 -2.37 -17.29
CA MET A 27 4.57 -2.24 -16.68
C MET A 27 4.05 -3.57 -16.20
N GLN A 28 4.23 -4.64 -16.97
CA GLN A 28 3.86 -5.99 -16.57
C GLN A 28 4.64 -6.43 -15.33
N PHE A 29 5.96 -6.26 -15.31
CA PHE A 29 6.79 -6.59 -14.15
C PHE A 29 6.34 -5.80 -12.92
N TYR A 30 6.14 -4.48 -13.05
CA TYR A 30 5.70 -3.65 -11.93
C TYR A 30 4.32 -4.02 -11.42
N ALA A 31 3.37 -4.30 -12.32
CA ALA A 31 2.01 -4.66 -11.98
C ALA A 31 1.89 -6.05 -11.32
N THR A 32 2.86 -6.94 -11.48
CA THR A 32 2.82 -8.33 -10.97
C THR A 32 3.75 -8.56 -9.79
N ALA A 33 5.03 -8.28 -9.92
CA ALA A 33 6.06 -8.58 -8.92
C ALA A 33 6.79 -7.33 -8.40
N GLY A 34 7.22 -6.45 -9.30
CA GLY A 34 8.07 -5.29 -8.96
C GLY A 34 7.42 -4.33 -7.98
N GLY A 35 6.10 -4.13 -8.09
CA GLY A 35 5.36 -3.29 -7.15
C GLY A 35 5.38 -3.82 -5.72
N PHE A 36 5.27 -5.13 -5.51
CA PHE A 36 5.39 -5.71 -4.17
C PHE A 36 6.76 -5.44 -3.56
N VAL A 37 7.83 -5.54 -4.36
CA VAL A 37 9.20 -5.24 -3.91
C VAL A 37 9.29 -3.77 -3.49
N VAL A 38 8.80 -2.84 -4.32
CA VAL A 38 8.80 -1.41 -4.02
C VAL A 38 8.03 -1.10 -2.73
N PHE A 39 6.85 -1.69 -2.54
CA PHE A 39 6.09 -1.48 -1.30
C PHE A 39 6.77 -2.10 -0.08
N ALA A 40 7.43 -3.26 -0.22
CA ALA A 40 8.21 -3.86 0.86
C ALA A 40 9.39 -2.97 1.26
N GLU A 41 10.12 -2.41 0.30
CA GLU A 41 11.22 -1.47 0.55
C GLU A 41 10.72 -0.19 1.24
N LEU A 42 9.58 0.37 0.79
CA LEU A 42 8.97 1.53 1.42
C LEU A 42 8.51 1.25 2.86
N MET A 43 7.98 0.06 3.14
CA MET A 43 7.64 -0.35 4.51
C MET A 43 8.89 -0.48 5.39
N LEU A 44 9.97 -1.08 4.88
CA LEU A 44 11.25 -1.16 5.59
C LEU A 44 11.86 0.22 5.84
N ALA A 45 11.82 1.10 4.85
CA ALA A 45 12.24 2.50 5.00
C ALA A 45 11.40 3.24 6.04
N GLY A 46 10.07 2.98 6.06
CA GLY A 46 9.16 3.53 7.05
C GLY A 46 9.50 3.11 8.47
N TRP A 47 9.71 1.82 8.68
CA TRP A 47 10.17 1.30 9.97
C TRP A 47 11.53 1.87 10.37
N TRP A 48 12.50 1.90 9.45
CA TRP A 48 13.83 2.47 9.69
C TRP A 48 13.77 3.94 10.08
N LEU A 49 12.96 4.73 9.40
CA LEU A 49 12.76 6.15 9.68
C LEU A 49 12.05 6.36 11.02
N ALA A 50 10.99 5.58 11.31
CA ALA A 50 10.22 5.67 12.53
C ALA A 50 11.08 5.42 13.79
N ARG A 51 11.90 4.37 13.79
CA ARG A 51 12.74 4.01 14.94
C ARG A 51 13.85 5.03 15.23
N ARG A 52 14.19 5.90 14.28
CA ARG A 52 15.17 6.99 14.46
C ARG A 52 14.57 8.24 15.11
N ARG A 53 13.27 8.30 15.21
CA ARG A 53 12.53 9.44 15.79
C ARG A 53 12.02 9.09 17.19
N PRO A 54 12.00 10.03 18.14
CA PRO A 54 11.44 9.79 19.48
C PRO A 54 9.91 9.83 19.45
N ASN A 55 9.28 9.04 18.55
CA ASN A 55 7.84 9.01 18.34
C ASN A 55 7.34 7.57 18.24
N LEU A 56 6.88 7.02 19.36
CA LEU A 56 6.33 5.67 19.42
C LEU A 56 5.08 5.48 18.55
N GLY A 57 4.32 6.55 18.29
CA GLY A 57 3.19 6.51 17.37
C GLY A 57 3.62 6.23 15.92
N ALA A 58 4.74 6.81 15.47
CA ALA A 58 5.30 6.54 14.16
C ALA A 58 5.81 5.09 14.05
N VAL A 59 6.44 4.57 15.13
CA VAL A 59 6.88 3.17 15.20
C VAL A 59 5.67 2.23 15.17
N ALA A 60 4.63 2.54 15.94
CA ALA A 60 3.39 1.76 15.95
C ALA A 60 2.74 1.74 14.56
N ALA A 61 2.71 2.88 13.84
CA ALA A 61 2.19 2.96 12.48
C ALA A 61 3.02 2.12 11.50
N ALA A 62 4.35 2.20 11.59
CA ALA A 62 5.24 1.42 10.73
C ALA A 62 5.08 -0.10 10.94
N LEU A 63 4.96 -0.55 12.19
CA LEU A 63 4.72 -1.96 12.52
C LEU A 63 3.31 -2.43 12.17
N TRP A 64 2.33 -1.52 12.23
CA TRP A 64 0.97 -1.79 11.80
C TRP A 64 0.84 -1.95 10.29
N THR A 65 1.70 -1.29 9.48
CA THR A 65 1.57 -1.26 8.02
C THR A 65 1.39 -2.64 7.39
N PRO A 66 2.26 -3.65 7.64
CA PRO A 66 2.05 -4.98 7.06
C PRO A 66 0.79 -5.68 7.59
N VAL A 67 0.43 -5.47 8.86
CA VAL A 67 -0.78 -6.05 9.46
C VAL A 67 -2.04 -5.44 8.85
N GLY A 68 -2.09 -4.11 8.75
CA GLY A 68 -3.19 -3.37 8.14
C GLY A 68 -3.37 -3.69 6.65
N MET A 69 -2.27 -3.91 5.94
CA MET A 69 -2.27 -4.38 4.55
C MET A 69 -2.91 -5.76 4.43
N LEU A 70 -2.48 -6.72 5.25
CA LEU A 70 -3.05 -8.09 5.24
C LEU A 70 -4.51 -8.09 5.66
N LEU A 71 -4.89 -7.27 6.64
CA LEU A 71 -6.27 -7.10 7.05
C LEU A 71 -7.14 -6.54 5.92
N ALA A 72 -6.63 -5.53 5.20
CA ALA A 72 -7.33 -4.94 4.07
C ALA A 72 -7.54 -5.97 2.94
N LEU A 73 -6.53 -6.78 2.63
CA LEU A 73 -6.65 -7.87 1.67
C LEU A 73 -7.66 -8.94 2.14
N ALA A 74 -7.60 -9.33 3.40
CA ALA A 74 -8.53 -10.33 3.96
C ALA A 74 -9.99 -9.86 3.90
N ILE A 75 -10.24 -8.56 4.16
CA ILE A 75 -11.59 -7.96 4.03
C ILE A 75 -11.99 -7.83 2.56
N ASN A 76 -11.03 -7.60 1.65
CA ASN A 76 -11.31 -7.48 0.21
C ASN A 76 -11.81 -8.80 -0.39
N GLN A 77 -11.36 -9.97 0.08
CA GLN A 77 -11.71 -11.26 -0.51
C GLN A 77 -13.23 -11.51 -0.54
N PRO A 78 -13.98 -11.40 0.58
CA PRO A 78 -15.43 -11.58 0.55
C PRO A 78 -16.14 -10.50 -0.27
N ILE A 79 -15.64 -9.25 -0.27
CA ILE A 79 -16.20 -8.16 -1.09
C ILE A 79 -16.03 -8.53 -2.58
N SER A 80 -14.84 -8.94 -2.98
CA SER A 80 -14.55 -9.33 -4.37
C SER A 80 -15.42 -10.52 -4.81
N ALA A 81 -15.61 -11.50 -3.95
CA ALA A 81 -16.48 -12.66 -4.22
C ALA A 81 -17.96 -12.27 -4.39
N MET A 82 -18.45 -11.26 -3.63
CA MET A 82 -19.84 -10.78 -3.72
C MET A 82 -20.13 -10.08 -5.06
N PHE A 83 -19.19 -9.27 -5.56
CA PHE A 83 -19.37 -8.55 -6.81
C PHE A 83 -19.11 -9.43 -8.04
N ALA A 84 -18.18 -10.39 -7.93
CA ALA A 84 -17.81 -11.37 -8.97
C ALA A 84 -17.58 -10.74 -10.37
N GLU A 85 -17.05 -9.49 -10.40
CA GLU A 85 -16.84 -8.74 -11.64
C GLU A 85 -15.73 -9.38 -12.48
N ARG A 86 -16.04 -9.60 -13.77
CA ARG A 86 -15.09 -10.18 -14.72
C ARG A 86 -14.03 -9.16 -15.11
N ARG A 87 -12.79 -9.62 -15.25
CA ARG A 87 -11.67 -8.77 -15.65
C ARG A 87 -11.81 -8.26 -17.09
N PRO A 88 -11.23 -7.07 -17.41
CA PRO A 88 -11.37 -6.45 -18.74
C PRO A 88 -10.98 -7.36 -19.89
N TYR A 89 -9.87 -8.10 -19.79
CA TYR A 89 -9.41 -8.99 -20.88
C TYR A 89 -10.35 -10.16 -21.17
N LEU A 90 -11.22 -10.55 -20.22
CA LEU A 90 -12.24 -11.58 -20.46
C LEU A 90 -13.48 -11.03 -21.20
N MET A 91 -13.73 -9.72 -21.02
CA MET A 91 -14.89 -9.05 -21.61
C MET A 91 -14.60 -8.40 -22.98
N TYR A 92 -13.33 -8.04 -23.21
CA TYR A 92 -12.90 -7.33 -24.43
C TYR A 92 -11.71 -8.06 -25.06
N PRO A 93 -11.95 -9.08 -25.93
CA PRO A 93 -10.87 -9.90 -26.54
C PRO A 93 -9.87 -9.09 -27.38
N ASN A 94 -10.26 -7.88 -27.81
CA ASN A 94 -9.43 -6.99 -28.61
C ASN A 94 -8.43 -6.16 -27.76
N LEU A 95 -8.46 -6.25 -26.44
CA LEU A 95 -7.45 -5.59 -25.61
C LEU A 95 -6.10 -6.29 -25.74
N VAL A 96 -5.02 -5.50 -25.80
CA VAL A 96 -3.68 -6.03 -25.57
C VAL A 96 -3.58 -6.35 -24.08
N SER A 97 -3.67 -7.62 -23.76
CA SER A 97 -3.54 -8.12 -22.40
C SER A 97 -2.15 -8.74 -22.21
N MET A 98 -1.47 -8.28 -21.15
CA MET A 98 -0.20 -8.85 -20.69
C MET A 98 -0.40 -9.62 -19.38
N ALA A 99 -1.66 -9.78 -18.96
CA ALA A 99 -2.03 -10.43 -17.71
C ALA A 99 -1.91 -11.96 -17.81
N GLN A 100 -1.58 -12.59 -16.68
CA GLN A 100 -1.80 -14.02 -16.52
C GLN A 100 -3.31 -14.23 -16.41
N HIS A 101 -3.88 -15.04 -17.32
CA HIS A 101 -5.32 -15.26 -17.36
C HIS A 101 -5.81 -15.93 -16.06
N SER A 102 -6.45 -15.16 -15.21
CA SER A 102 -7.07 -15.60 -13.96
C SER A 102 -8.58 -15.45 -14.06
N LEU A 103 -9.31 -16.45 -13.61
CA LEU A 103 -10.78 -16.40 -13.52
C LEU A 103 -11.26 -15.75 -12.21
N ALA A 104 -10.34 -15.39 -11.32
CA ALA A 104 -10.69 -14.70 -10.08
C ALA A 104 -11.29 -13.32 -10.36
N PRO A 105 -12.28 -12.86 -9.56
CA PRO A 105 -12.90 -11.55 -9.71
C PRO A 105 -11.88 -10.41 -9.77
N GLY A 106 -12.19 -9.36 -10.53
CA GLY A 106 -11.31 -8.20 -10.72
C GLY A 106 -11.55 -7.04 -9.75
N PHE A 107 -12.76 -6.93 -9.22
CA PHE A 107 -13.22 -5.81 -8.38
C PHE A 107 -13.40 -6.20 -6.90
N PRO A 108 -12.96 -5.35 -5.95
CA PRO A 108 -11.92 -4.33 -6.09
C PRO A 108 -10.53 -4.94 -6.31
N SER A 109 -9.61 -4.20 -6.95
CA SER A 109 -8.27 -4.71 -7.26
C SER A 109 -7.43 -4.95 -5.99
N ASP A 110 -7.02 -6.18 -5.72
CA ASP A 110 -6.17 -6.55 -4.56
C ASP A 110 -4.86 -5.76 -4.50
N HIS A 111 -4.21 -5.55 -5.64
CA HIS A 111 -2.97 -4.76 -5.71
C HIS A 111 -3.19 -3.30 -5.33
N ALA A 112 -4.33 -2.74 -5.73
CA ALA A 112 -4.71 -1.38 -5.36
C ALA A 112 -5.09 -1.30 -3.86
N VAL A 113 -5.80 -2.28 -3.32
CA VAL A 113 -6.12 -2.38 -1.89
C VAL A 113 -4.84 -2.40 -1.06
N LEU A 114 -3.87 -3.23 -1.42
CA LEU A 114 -2.55 -3.28 -0.79
C LEU A 114 -1.86 -1.91 -0.84
N ALA A 115 -1.76 -1.33 -2.04
CA ALA A 115 -1.10 -0.05 -2.25
C ALA A 115 -1.73 1.08 -1.44
N GLY A 116 -3.07 1.14 -1.37
CA GLY A 116 -3.82 2.09 -0.56
C GLY A 116 -3.57 1.93 0.94
N ALA A 117 -3.59 0.69 1.44
CA ALA A 117 -3.34 0.37 2.83
C ALA A 117 -1.94 0.81 3.29
N VAL A 118 -0.91 0.48 2.50
CA VAL A 118 0.48 0.87 2.79
C VAL A 118 0.66 2.38 2.73
N THR A 119 0.07 3.03 1.71
CA THR A 119 0.14 4.48 1.55
C THR A 119 -0.43 5.22 2.75
N ALA A 120 -1.65 4.87 3.18
CA ALA A 120 -2.33 5.56 4.27
C ALA A 120 -1.54 5.47 5.59
N THR A 121 -0.97 4.32 5.90
CA THR A 121 -0.19 4.14 7.13
C THR A 121 1.19 4.78 7.06
N LEU A 122 1.86 4.79 5.92
CA LEU A 122 3.17 5.46 5.79
C LEU A 122 3.07 6.98 5.81
N PHE A 123 1.92 7.58 5.48
CA PHE A 123 1.66 9.00 5.76
C PHE A 123 1.70 9.33 7.26
N LEU A 124 1.28 8.39 8.14
CA LEU A 124 1.35 8.57 9.59
C LEU A 124 2.80 8.51 10.11
N VAL A 125 3.70 7.83 9.40
CA VAL A 125 5.13 7.78 9.72
C VAL A 125 5.84 9.05 9.27
N SER A 126 5.63 9.47 8.02
CA SER A 126 6.24 10.64 7.42
C SER A 126 5.46 11.10 6.19
N ARG A 127 5.16 12.41 6.10
CA ARG A 127 4.50 12.97 4.91
C ARG A 127 5.29 12.72 3.63
N GLN A 128 6.61 12.91 3.67
CA GLN A 128 7.47 12.69 2.51
C GLN A 128 7.42 11.22 2.04
N LEU A 129 7.52 10.28 2.98
CA LEU A 129 7.43 8.85 2.65
C LEU A 129 6.05 8.49 2.13
N GLY A 130 4.99 9.02 2.74
CA GLY A 130 3.61 8.86 2.25
C GLY A 130 3.43 9.37 0.83
N CYS A 131 4.03 10.51 0.46
CA CYS A 131 3.99 11.03 -0.92
C CYS A 131 4.70 10.09 -1.91
N TRP A 132 5.88 9.56 -1.56
CA TRP A 132 6.56 8.58 -2.42
C TRP A 132 5.74 7.28 -2.57
N THR A 133 5.12 6.83 -1.48
CA THR A 133 4.24 5.66 -1.51
C THR A 133 2.99 5.92 -2.34
N ALA A 134 2.41 7.13 -2.25
CA ALA A 134 1.26 7.51 -3.07
C ALA A 134 1.61 7.55 -4.56
N LEU A 135 2.81 8.02 -4.92
CA LEU A 135 3.29 7.96 -6.31
C LEU A 135 3.45 6.51 -6.79
N ALA A 136 4.05 5.63 -5.97
CA ALA A 136 4.16 4.21 -6.26
C ALA A 136 2.76 3.55 -6.39
N ALA A 137 1.80 3.93 -5.54
CA ALA A 137 0.42 3.43 -5.60
C ALA A 137 -0.33 3.90 -6.86
N ALA A 138 -0.13 5.15 -7.28
CA ALA A 138 -0.67 5.67 -8.53
C ALA A 138 -0.08 4.95 -9.74
N LEU A 139 1.22 4.68 -9.73
CA LEU A 139 1.88 3.89 -10.77
C LEU A 139 1.37 2.44 -10.79
N MET A 140 1.15 1.82 -9.61
CA MET A 140 0.54 0.49 -9.52
C MET A 140 -0.87 0.47 -10.12
N ALA A 141 -1.72 1.44 -9.76
CA ALA A 141 -3.06 1.57 -10.30
C ALA A 141 -3.03 1.72 -11.83
N PHE A 142 -2.16 2.59 -12.35
CA PHE A 142 -1.98 2.77 -13.79
C PHE A 142 -1.50 1.48 -14.46
N ALA A 143 -0.48 0.82 -13.90
CA ALA A 143 0.09 -0.40 -14.47
C ALA A 143 -0.95 -1.53 -14.55
N ARG A 144 -1.82 -1.68 -13.54
CA ARG A 144 -2.91 -2.67 -13.54
C ARG A 144 -3.92 -2.44 -14.66
N VAL A 145 -4.27 -1.18 -14.95
CA VAL A 145 -5.16 -0.83 -16.08
C VAL A 145 -4.43 -0.99 -17.40
N TYR A 146 -3.15 -0.59 -17.48
CA TYR A 146 -2.31 -0.67 -18.67
C TYR A 146 -2.18 -2.10 -19.20
N ILE A 147 -2.01 -3.09 -18.30
CA ILE A 147 -1.93 -4.51 -18.66
C ILE A 147 -3.31 -5.16 -18.87
N ALA A 148 -4.39 -4.37 -18.85
CA ALA A 148 -5.77 -4.80 -18.99
C ALA A 148 -6.30 -5.77 -17.92
N GLU A 149 -5.74 -5.72 -16.70
CA GLU A 149 -6.12 -6.62 -15.60
C GLU A 149 -7.18 -6.05 -14.66
N ALA A 150 -7.37 -4.73 -14.67
CA ALA A 150 -8.37 -4.05 -13.85
C ALA A 150 -9.00 -2.88 -14.60
N TYR A 151 -10.25 -2.56 -14.26
CA TYR A 151 -10.85 -1.30 -14.71
C TYR A 151 -10.31 -0.12 -13.87
N PRO A 152 -10.35 1.12 -14.41
CA PRO A 152 -10.01 2.31 -13.63
C PRO A 152 -10.79 2.44 -12.32
N SER A 153 -12.08 2.06 -12.29
CA SER A 153 -12.91 2.02 -11.08
C SER A 153 -12.34 1.07 -10.02
N ASP A 154 -11.88 -0.12 -10.45
CA ASP A 154 -11.45 -1.18 -9.53
C ASP A 154 -10.20 -0.78 -8.76
N VAL A 155 -9.29 -0.09 -9.44
CA VAL A 155 -8.07 0.40 -8.80
C VAL A 155 -8.33 1.61 -7.91
N LEU A 156 -9.23 2.52 -8.29
CA LEU A 156 -9.59 3.67 -7.45
C LEU A 156 -10.31 3.22 -6.17
N ILE A 157 -11.31 2.36 -6.30
CA ILE A 157 -12.05 1.82 -5.16
C ILE A 157 -11.12 0.96 -4.29
N GLY A 158 -10.25 0.15 -4.90
CA GLY A 158 -9.27 -0.64 -4.18
C GLY A 158 -8.32 0.22 -3.34
N LEU A 159 -7.75 1.30 -3.91
CA LEU A 159 -6.90 2.25 -3.19
C LEU A 159 -7.63 2.86 -1.97
N LEU A 160 -8.86 3.32 -2.17
CA LEU A 160 -9.66 3.92 -1.10
C LEU A 160 -10.02 2.89 -0.03
N LEU A 161 -10.47 1.71 -0.41
CA LEU A 161 -10.84 0.64 0.51
C LEU A 161 -9.66 0.24 1.38
N GLY A 162 -8.50 -0.02 0.76
CA GLY A 162 -7.28 -0.36 1.49
C GLY A 162 -6.85 0.74 2.46
N ALA A 163 -6.87 2.00 2.02
CA ALA A 163 -6.53 3.15 2.84
C ALA A 163 -7.46 3.27 4.07
N VAL A 164 -8.77 3.17 3.86
CA VAL A 164 -9.77 3.29 4.93
C VAL A 164 -9.62 2.14 5.93
N ILE A 165 -9.56 0.88 5.47
CA ILE A 165 -9.46 -0.28 6.37
C ILE A 165 -8.19 -0.19 7.21
N SER A 166 -7.03 0.09 6.58
CA SER A 166 -5.77 0.12 7.31
C SER A 166 -5.69 1.30 8.27
N LEU A 167 -6.21 2.48 7.89
CA LEU A 167 -6.24 3.66 8.77
C LEU A 167 -7.18 3.46 9.95
N VAL A 168 -8.40 2.99 9.72
CA VAL A 168 -9.39 2.72 10.78
C VAL A 168 -8.84 1.66 11.73
N GLY A 169 -8.30 0.56 11.20
CA GLY A 169 -7.67 -0.47 12.00
C GLY A 169 -6.55 0.09 12.88
N TYR A 170 -5.67 0.94 12.33
CA TYR A 170 -4.63 1.62 13.12
C TYR A 170 -5.22 2.46 14.25
N LEU A 171 -6.24 3.28 13.97
CA LEU A 171 -6.86 4.13 14.97
C LEU A 171 -7.45 3.33 16.14
N VAL A 172 -8.01 2.16 15.85
CA VAL A 172 -8.55 1.23 16.87
C VAL A 172 -7.43 0.66 17.74
N VAL A 173 -6.34 0.17 17.13
CA VAL A 173 -5.32 -0.58 17.88
C VAL A 173 -4.17 0.29 18.38
N ARG A 174 -4.01 1.53 17.95
CA ARG A 174 -2.84 2.39 18.23
C ARG A 174 -2.52 2.53 19.71
N VAL A 175 -3.55 2.64 20.55
CA VAL A 175 -3.35 2.83 22.01
C VAL A 175 -2.70 1.59 22.61
N VAL A 176 -3.18 0.41 22.23
CA VAL A 176 -2.62 -0.88 22.66
C VAL A 176 -1.21 -1.05 22.12
N LEU A 177 -0.99 -0.80 20.83
CA LEU A 177 0.34 -0.91 20.21
C LEU A 177 1.37 0.01 20.90
N VAL A 178 1.04 1.28 21.12
CA VAL A 178 1.93 2.22 21.80
C VAL A 178 2.20 1.78 23.24
N ARG A 179 1.20 1.21 23.93
CA ARG A 179 1.38 0.68 25.29
C ARG A 179 2.35 -0.51 25.29
N LEU A 180 2.17 -1.46 24.39
CA LEU A 180 3.05 -2.63 24.21
C LEU A 180 4.50 -2.20 23.88
N LEU A 181 4.68 -1.22 22.99
CA LEU A 181 5.99 -0.68 22.64
C LEU A 181 6.68 -0.03 23.83
N ARG A 182 5.96 0.69 24.70
CA ARG A 182 6.52 1.24 25.95
C ARG A 182 6.99 0.14 26.90
N MET A 183 6.23 -0.96 27.00
CA MET A 183 6.62 -2.11 27.84
C MET A 183 7.82 -2.86 27.25
N ALA A 184 7.96 -2.90 25.94
CA ALA A 184 9.06 -3.56 25.25
C ALA A 184 10.36 -2.72 25.20
N ASP A 185 10.31 -1.39 25.40
CA ASP A 185 11.49 -0.51 25.35
C ASP A 185 12.60 -0.88 26.35
N PRO A 186 12.32 -1.33 27.61
CA PRO A 186 13.37 -1.79 28.53
C PRO A 186 13.94 -3.17 28.19
N THR A 187 13.39 -3.90 27.24
CA THR A 187 13.74 -5.28 26.90
C THR A 187 14.81 -5.39 25.80
N ILE A 188 15.15 -6.62 25.42
CA ILE A 188 16.03 -6.96 24.29
C ILE A 188 15.46 -6.51 22.93
N PHE A 189 14.15 -6.26 22.84
CA PHE A 189 13.48 -5.81 21.61
C PHE A 189 13.63 -4.31 21.33
N ARG A 190 14.28 -3.57 22.24
CA ARG A 190 14.51 -2.13 22.08
C ARG A 190 15.11 -1.71 20.74
N PRO A 191 16.09 -2.42 20.14
CA PRO A 191 16.65 -2.04 18.84
C PRO A 191 15.62 -2.04 17.69
N LEU A 192 14.53 -2.81 17.82
CA LEU A 192 13.43 -2.82 16.85
C LEU A 192 12.53 -1.58 16.98
N ILE A 193 12.52 -0.94 18.17
CA ILE A 193 11.63 0.17 18.52
C ILE A 193 12.34 1.51 18.38
N THR A 194 13.62 1.60 18.83
CA THR A 194 14.37 2.85 18.82
C THR A 194 15.84 2.63 18.51
N ALA A 195 16.38 3.53 17.69
CA ALA A 195 17.82 3.61 17.41
C ALA A 195 18.58 4.51 18.41
N THR A 196 17.89 5.14 19.39
CA THR A 196 18.49 6.07 20.34
C THR A 196 19.24 5.31 21.45
N PRO A 197 20.54 5.53 21.68
CA PRO A 197 21.30 4.88 22.76
C PRO A 197 20.71 5.25 24.14
N ARG A 198 20.73 4.30 25.09
CA ARG A 198 20.27 4.52 26.49
C ARG A 198 20.98 5.69 27.20
N ALA A 199 22.24 5.94 26.89
CA ALA A 199 23.06 6.94 27.53
C ALA A 199 22.57 8.41 27.34
N ARG A 200 21.79 8.71 26.35
CA ARG A 200 21.24 10.08 26.13
C ARG A 200 20.04 10.41 27.01
N LEU A 201 19.37 9.42 27.58
CA LEU A 201 18.21 9.62 28.46
C LEU A 201 18.62 9.83 29.95
N ALA A 202 19.88 9.56 30.31
CA ALA A 202 20.38 9.60 31.68
C ALA A 202 21.10 10.90 32.06
N LYS A 203 21.12 11.96 31.24
CA LYS A 203 21.65 13.26 31.69
C LYS A 203 20.49 14.10 32.28
N PRO A 204 20.40 14.19 33.63
CA PRO A 204 19.64 15.27 34.23
C PRO A 204 20.30 16.59 33.81
N ALA A 205 19.47 17.56 33.45
CA ALA A 205 19.94 18.92 33.21
C ALA A 205 20.77 19.35 34.45
N ALA A 206 22.06 19.63 34.25
CA ALA A 206 22.89 20.22 35.26
C ALA A 206 22.22 21.53 35.67
N ARG A 207 21.76 21.61 36.92
CA ARG A 207 21.34 22.88 37.51
C ARG A 207 22.56 23.80 37.48
N VAL A 208 22.52 24.82 36.68
CA VAL A 208 23.41 25.97 36.81
C VAL A 208 22.93 26.70 38.05
N VAL A 209 23.78 26.71 39.07
CA VAL A 209 23.66 27.53 40.28
C VAL A 209 24.13 28.91 39.94
#